data_d8bdcff9c4ada2bc0afcfc78872df51d
#
_entry.id   d8bdcff9c4ada2bc0afcfc78872df51d
#
_cell.length_a   1.000
_cell.length_b   1.000
_cell.length_c   1.000
_cell.angle_alpha   90.00
_cell.angle_beta   90.00
_cell.angle_gamma   90.00
#
_symmetry.space_group_name_H-M   'P 1'
#
loop_
_entity.id
_entity.type
_entity.pdbx_description
1 polymer ?
#
loop_
_entity_poly.entity_id
_entity_poly.type
_entity_poly.pdbx_seq_one_letter_code
_entity_poly.pdbx_strand_id
1 'polypeptide(L)'
;MQASADTQQIDTNLYSRQIGTFGIEMMGKLIQMKVLIVGLRGLGVETAKNLILAGPRSVTLYDTTPVSWGDLSSNFYTREEHVGKVSRAAASFDKLQELNPYVKVNVVDKLSLEDHLQFNVVCYTEIFENIDKVMEVNDFVRTKNIGFILSTSFGPSGFTFLDFGDEFIVTDPDGEAAKSFIVVNAT
;
A
#
# COMPACT_ATOMS: atom_id res chain seq x y z
N MET A 1 5.64 -13.68 -29.70
CA MET A 1 4.44 -13.86 -28.89
C MET A 1 4.34 -12.63 -28.00
N GLN A 2 3.46 -11.69 -28.37
CA GLN A 2 3.18 -10.49 -27.59
C GLN A 2 2.30 -10.91 -26.41
N ALA A 3 2.82 -10.71 -25.20
CA ALA A 3 2.00 -10.78 -24.00
C ALA A 3 1.01 -9.60 -24.06
N SER A 4 -0.26 -9.89 -24.21
CA SER A 4 -1.33 -8.92 -24.06
C SER A 4 -1.28 -8.39 -22.62
N ALA A 5 -0.84 -7.17 -22.44
CA ALA A 5 -0.99 -6.46 -21.17
C ALA A 5 -2.51 -6.35 -20.92
N ASP A 6 -2.95 -7.02 -19.88
CA ASP A 6 -4.32 -6.98 -19.38
C ASP A 6 -4.52 -5.56 -18.79
N THR A 7 -4.89 -4.63 -19.68
CA THR A 7 -5.09 -3.21 -19.29
C THR A 7 -6.45 -3.16 -18.60
N GLN A 8 -6.46 -3.19 -17.30
CA GLN A 8 -7.66 -3.03 -16.51
C GLN A 8 -8.27 -1.66 -16.84
N GLN A 9 -9.47 -1.67 -17.39
CA GLN A 9 -10.17 -0.45 -17.77
C GLN A 9 -10.74 0.22 -16.52
N ILE A 10 -10.51 1.52 -16.36
CA ILE A 10 -10.99 2.26 -15.19
C ILE A 10 -12.54 2.33 -15.25
N ASP A 11 -13.19 1.88 -14.20
CA ASP A 11 -14.62 2.13 -14.01
C ASP A 11 -14.82 3.60 -13.59
N THR A 12 -15.13 4.44 -14.58
CA THR A 12 -15.29 5.88 -14.40
C THR A 12 -16.49 6.24 -13.52
N ASN A 13 -17.47 5.35 -13.36
CA ASN A 13 -18.62 5.59 -12.48
C ASN A 13 -18.24 5.31 -11.02
N LEU A 14 -17.58 4.17 -10.77
CA LEU A 14 -17.15 3.79 -9.43
C LEU A 14 -16.13 4.79 -8.85
N TYR A 15 -15.15 5.18 -9.68
CA TYR A 15 -14.05 6.06 -9.26
C TYR A 15 -14.25 7.54 -9.62
N SER A 16 -15.48 7.96 -9.96
CA SER A 16 -15.78 9.32 -10.43
C SER A 16 -15.27 10.43 -9.51
N ARG A 17 -15.42 10.26 -8.19
CA ARG A 17 -14.94 11.25 -7.20
C ARG A 17 -13.41 11.30 -7.11
N GLN A 18 -12.78 10.14 -7.16
CA GLN A 18 -11.32 10.04 -7.14
C GLN A 18 -10.72 10.61 -8.43
N ILE A 19 -11.34 10.32 -9.59
CA ILE A 19 -10.94 10.91 -10.87
C ILE A 19 -11.09 12.44 -10.83
N GLY A 20 -12.16 12.96 -10.21
CA GLY A 20 -12.37 14.39 -10.03
C GLY A 20 -11.30 15.06 -9.14
N THR A 21 -10.75 14.30 -8.17
CA THR A 21 -9.75 14.82 -7.22
C THR A 21 -8.32 14.64 -7.76
N PHE A 22 -7.99 13.46 -8.28
CA PHE A 22 -6.61 13.09 -8.67
C PHE A 22 -6.35 13.16 -10.16
N GLY A 23 -7.38 13.29 -10.98
CA GLY A 23 -7.29 13.19 -12.42
C GLY A 23 -7.20 11.75 -12.94
N ILE A 24 -7.51 11.58 -14.22
CA ILE A 24 -7.56 10.26 -14.86
C ILE A 24 -6.18 9.60 -15.00
N GLU A 25 -5.14 10.40 -15.19
CA GLU A 25 -3.76 9.91 -15.32
C GLU A 25 -3.28 9.26 -14.03
N MET A 26 -3.48 9.92 -12.89
CA MET A 26 -3.11 9.39 -11.58
C MET A 26 -3.90 8.14 -11.24
N MET A 27 -5.19 8.12 -11.56
CA MET A 27 -6.00 6.91 -11.42
C MET A 27 -5.50 5.78 -12.30
N GLY A 28 -5.05 6.07 -13.52
CA GLY A 28 -4.43 5.08 -14.41
C GLY A 28 -3.15 4.46 -13.83
N LYS A 29 -2.34 5.24 -13.11
CA LYS A 29 -1.16 4.74 -12.38
C LYS A 29 -1.57 3.89 -11.18
N LEU A 30 -2.57 4.33 -10.40
CA LEU A 30 -3.04 3.64 -9.20
C LEU A 30 -3.58 2.25 -9.52
N ILE A 31 -4.46 2.11 -10.52
CA ILE A 31 -5.06 0.81 -10.88
C ILE A 31 -4.05 -0.23 -11.42
N GLN A 32 -2.83 0.19 -11.73
CA GLN A 32 -1.74 -0.72 -12.11
C GLN A 32 -0.81 -1.04 -10.95
N MET A 33 -0.93 -0.33 -9.84
CA MET A 33 -0.04 -0.43 -8.70
C MET A 33 -0.26 -1.74 -7.93
N LYS A 34 0.84 -2.40 -7.62
CA LYS A 34 0.89 -3.58 -6.75
C LYS A 34 1.57 -3.18 -5.46
N VAL A 35 0.89 -3.38 -4.35
CA VAL A 35 1.38 -2.98 -3.01
C VAL A 35 1.58 -4.22 -2.15
N LEU A 36 2.70 -4.25 -1.43
CA LEU A 36 2.95 -5.19 -0.34
C LEU A 36 2.76 -4.48 0.99
N ILE A 37 2.04 -5.10 1.91
CA ILE A 37 1.90 -4.64 3.29
C ILE A 37 2.47 -5.70 4.22
N VAL A 38 3.46 -5.31 5.02
CA VAL A 38 4.16 -6.14 5.99
C VAL A 38 3.77 -5.70 7.39
N GLY A 39 3.08 -6.58 8.12
CA GLY A 39 2.48 -6.29 9.43
C GLY A 39 0.99 -5.95 9.34
N LEU A 40 0.16 -6.68 10.07
CA LEU A 40 -1.30 -6.55 10.06
C LEU A 40 -1.89 -6.32 11.45
N ARG A 41 -1.19 -5.56 12.31
CA ARG A 41 -1.81 -4.97 13.49
C ARG A 41 -2.73 -3.81 13.09
N GLY A 42 -3.22 -3.06 14.04
CA GLY A 42 -4.17 -1.97 13.81
C GLY A 42 -3.77 -1.03 12.68
N LEU A 43 -2.52 -0.53 12.67
CA LEU A 43 -2.02 0.36 11.60
C LEU A 43 -1.99 -0.34 10.25
N GLY A 44 -1.45 -1.57 10.18
CA GLY A 44 -1.31 -2.30 8.92
C GLY A 44 -2.66 -2.67 8.31
N VAL A 45 -3.61 -3.13 9.11
CA VAL A 45 -4.94 -3.50 8.61
C VAL A 45 -5.73 -2.27 8.16
N GLU A 46 -5.60 -1.13 8.83
CA GLU A 46 -6.23 0.12 8.41
C GLU A 46 -5.60 0.68 7.13
N THR A 47 -4.28 0.55 7.00
CA THR A 47 -3.57 0.89 5.75
C THR A 47 -4.04 -0.01 4.60
N ALA A 48 -4.14 -1.33 4.82
CA ALA A 48 -4.66 -2.28 3.84
C ALA A 48 -6.08 -1.92 3.39
N LYS A 49 -6.97 -1.66 4.35
CA LYS A 49 -8.35 -1.25 4.09
C LYS A 49 -8.42 -0.02 3.19
N ASN A 50 -7.71 1.05 3.55
CA ASN A 50 -7.75 2.30 2.80
C ASN A 50 -7.17 2.15 1.40
N LEU A 51 -6.08 1.39 1.24
CA LEU A 51 -5.50 1.09 -0.08
C LEU A 51 -6.44 0.27 -0.94
N ILE A 52 -7.06 -0.79 -0.41
CA ILE A 52 -8.02 -1.61 -1.16
C ILE A 52 -9.20 -0.75 -1.64
N LEU A 53 -9.72 0.12 -0.79
CA LEU A 53 -10.80 1.05 -1.17
C LEU A 53 -10.36 2.08 -2.22
N ALA A 54 -9.08 2.47 -2.22
CA ALA A 54 -8.53 3.38 -3.24
C ALA A 54 -8.43 2.74 -4.63
N GLY A 55 -8.33 1.42 -4.74
CA GLY A 55 -8.42 0.69 -6.00
C GLY A 55 -7.10 0.42 -6.75
N PRO A 56 -5.99 0.03 -6.08
CA PRO A 56 -4.80 -0.45 -6.77
C PRO A 56 -5.08 -1.80 -7.46
N ARG A 57 -4.15 -2.23 -8.31
CA ARG A 57 -4.26 -3.54 -8.96
C ARG A 57 -4.34 -4.69 -7.97
N SER A 58 -3.46 -4.66 -6.97
CA SER A 58 -3.43 -5.68 -5.92
C SER A 58 -2.81 -5.17 -4.64
N VAL A 59 -3.26 -5.75 -3.54
CA VAL A 59 -2.66 -5.59 -2.21
C VAL A 59 -2.29 -6.97 -1.70
N THR A 60 -1.01 -7.18 -1.42
CA THR A 60 -0.50 -8.42 -0.86
C THR A 60 -0.18 -8.20 0.61
N LEU A 61 -0.66 -9.10 1.44
CA LEU A 61 -0.57 -9.04 2.89
C LEU A 61 0.46 -10.07 3.37
N TYR A 62 1.38 -9.64 4.21
CA TYR A 62 2.33 -10.51 4.89
C TYR A 62 2.32 -10.23 6.39
N ASP A 63 1.85 -11.17 7.15
CA ASP A 63 2.00 -11.24 8.61
C ASP A 63 1.71 -12.66 9.07
N THR A 64 2.74 -13.41 9.39
CA THR A 64 2.64 -14.80 9.84
C THR A 64 2.42 -14.95 11.33
N THR A 65 2.41 -13.84 12.07
CA THR A 65 2.21 -13.85 13.52
C THR A 65 0.78 -14.30 13.85
N PRO A 66 0.62 -15.29 14.72
CA PRO A 66 -0.72 -15.69 15.17
C PRO A 66 -1.45 -14.53 15.85
N VAL A 67 -2.77 -14.45 15.62
CA VAL A 67 -3.62 -13.47 16.29
C VAL A 67 -3.50 -13.64 17.80
N SER A 68 -3.32 -12.53 18.51
CA SER A 68 -3.26 -12.45 19.98
C SER A 68 -4.48 -11.73 20.55
N TRP A 69 -4.69 -11.85 21.86
CA TRP A 69 -5.75 -11.10 22.56
C TRP A 69 -5.60 -9.57 22.38
N GLY A 70 -4.37 -9.08 22.29
CA GLY A 70 -4.10 -7.66 22.06
C GLY A 70 -4.58 -7.17 20.69
N ASP A 71 -4.58 -8.04 19.68
CA ASP A 71 -5.02 -7.67 18.33
C ASP A 71 -6.52 -7.37 18.26
N LEU A 72 -7.34 -7.99 19.13
CA LEU A 72 -8.78 -7.75 19.18
C LEU A 72 -9.14 -6.29 19.52
N SER A 73 -8.23 -5.55 20.13
CA SER A 73 -8.44 -4.14 20.47
C SER A 73 -8.15 -3.17 19.33
N SER A 74 -7.40 -3.59 18.31
CA SER A 74 -6.89 -2.70 17.28
C SER A 74 -7.14 -3.19 15.84
N ASN A 75 -7.27 -4.48 15.62
CA ASN A 75 -7.59 -5.06 14.32
C ASN A 75 -9.07 -5.44 14.26
N PHE A 76 -9.85 -4.62 13.55
CA PHE A 76 -11.30 -4.77 13.44
C PHE A 76 -11.77 -6.09 12.83
N TYR A 77 -10.91 -6.78 12.08
CA TYR A 77 -11.25 -8.02 11.37
C TYR A 77 -10.93 -9.27 12.17
N THR A 78 -10.20 -9.16 13.29
CA THR A 78 -9.89 -10.31 14.16
C THR A 78 -11.00 -10.57 15.16
N ARG A 79 -11.13 -11.83 15.58
CA ARG A 79 -12.13 -12.32 16.55
C ARG A 79 -11.48 -13.28 17.53
N GLU A 80 -12.13 -13.54 18.65
CA GLU A 80 -11.65 -14.47 19.68
C GLU A 80 -11.34 -15.87 19.13
N GLU A 81 -12.15 -16.35 18.19
CA GLU A 81 -11.94 -17.65 17.55
C GLU A 81 -10.63 -17.76 16.75
N HIS A 82 -10.04 -16.64 16.35
CA HIS A 82 -8.76 -16.56 15.61
C HIS A 82 -7.54 -16.64 16.53
N VAL A 83 -7.71 -16.32 17.83
CA VAL A 83 -6.58 -16.19 18.76
C VAL A 83 -5.79 -17.49 18.87
N GLY A 84 -4.50 -17.43 18.60
CA GLY A 84 -3.56 -18.53 18.63
C GLY A 84 -3.72 -19.58 17.52
N LYS A 85 -4.69 -19.41 16.58
CA LYS A 85 -5.02 -20.43 15.58
C LYS A 85 -4.62 -20.06 14.16
N VAL A 86 -4.73 -18.80 13.81
CA VAL A 86 -4.47 -18.30 12.46
C VAL A 86 -3.61 -17.05 12.52
N SER A 87 -2.89 -16.75 11.44
CA SER A 87 -2.08 -15.54 11.33
C SER A 87 -2.97 -14.30 11.17
N ARG A 88 -2.42 -13.13 11.52
CA ARG A 88 -3.13 -11.85 11.35
C ARG A 88 -3.52 -11.61 9.90
N ALA A 89 -2.65 -11.94 8.95
CA ALA A 89 -2.95 -11.81 7.53
C ALA A 89 -4.13 -12.71 7.11
N ALA A 90 -4.11 -13.98 7.49
CA ALA A 90 -5.17 -14.92 7.16
C ALA A 90 -6.51 -14.54 7.83
N ALA A 91 -6.48 -14.09 9.09
CA ALA A 91 -7.69 -13.68 9.81
C ALA A 91 -8.38 -12.45 9.20
N SER A 92 -7.62 -11.57 8.53
CA SER A 92 -8.13 -10.32 7.95
C SER A 92 -8.51 -10.46 6.48
N PHE A 93 -8.04 -11.50 5.80
CA PHE A 93 -8.10 -11.64 4.34
C PHE A 93 -9.51 -11.56 3.77
N ASP A 94 -10.43 -12.41 4.22
CA ASP A 94 -11.77 -12.50 3.64
C ASP A 94 -12.50 -11.16 3.69
N LYS A 95 -12.42 -10.49 4.83
CA LYS A 95 -13.07 -9.20 5.04
C LYS A 95 -12.43 -8.06 4.25
N LEU A 96 -11.13 -8.10 4.08
CA LEU A 96 -10.42 -7.13 3.24
C LEU A 96 -10.74 -7.35 1.76
N GLN A 97 -10.82 -8.59 1.29
CA GLN A 97 -11.20 -8.90 -0.10
C GLN A 97 -12.64 -8.47 -0.43
N GLU A 98 -13.56 -8.54 0.53
CA GLU A 98 -14.95 -8.10 0.35
C GLU A 98 -15.10 -6.58 0.10
N LEU A 99 -14.11 -5.76 0.50
CA LEU A 99 -14.21 -4.30 0.43
C LEU A 99 -14.24 -3.75 -1.00
N ASN A 100 -13.50 -4.39 -1.92
CA ASN A 100 -13.44 -3.95 -3.31
C ASN A 100 -13.18 -5.15 -4.24
N PRO A 101 -14.17 -5.57 -5.02
CA PRO A 101 -14.04 -6.73 -5.90
C PRO A 101 -13.07 -6.50 -7.08
N TYR A 102 -12.72 -5.26 -7.38
CA TYR A 102 -11.78 -4.92 -8.46
C TYR A 102 -10.32 -5.00 -8.02
N VAL A 103 -10.05 -5.07 -6.72
CA VAL A 103 -8.70 -5.17 -6.17
C VAL A 103 -8.42 -6.61 -5.78
N LYS A 104 -7.33 -7.15 -6.32
CA LYS A 104 -6.90 -8.51 -5.94
C LYS A 104 -6.16 -8.44 -4.60
N VAL A 105 -6.73 -9.01 -3.56
CA VAL A 105 -6.05 -9.21 -2.27
C VAL A 105 -5.37 -10.58 -2.28
N ASN A 106 -4.12 -10.65 -1.80
CA ASN A 106 -3.38 -11.90 -1.65
C ASN A 106 -2.80 -11.98 -0.23
N VAL A 107 -2.60 -13.20 0.24
CA VAL A 107 -1.83 -13.47 1.46
C VAL A 107 -0.63 -14.33 1.09
N VAL A 108 0.52 -14.01 1.67
CA VAL A 108 1.74 -14.81 1.52
C VAL A 108 2.27 -15.19 2.90
N ASP A 109 2.72 -16.44 3.03
CA ASP A 109 3.27 -16.98 4.28
C ASP A 109 4.79 -16.95 4.34
N LYS A 110 5.42 -16.64 3.21
CA LYS A 110 6.88 -16.49 3.10
C LYS A 110 7.17 -15.25 2.28
N LEU A 111 8.20 -14.54 2.68
CA LEU A 111 8.65 -13.32 2.02
C LEU A 111 10.18 -13.31 2.02
N SER A 112 10.78 -13.56 0.86
CA SER A 112 12.20 -13.38 0.64
C SER A 112 12.51 -11.95 0.19
N LEU A 113 13.77 -11.57 0.16
CA LEU A 113 14.19 -10.27 -0.33
C LEU A 113 13.79 -10.05 -1.80
N GLU A 114 13.95 -11.09 -2.63
CA GLU A 114 13.62 -11.07 -4.06
C GLU A 114 12.11 -10.97 -4.31
N ASP A 115 11.27 -11.44 -3.41
CA ASP A 115 9.81 -11.35 -3.55
C ASP A 115 9.31 -9.90 -3.60
N HIS A 116 10.08 -8.96 -3.03
CA HIS A 116 9.76 -7.54 -3.07
C HIS A 116 9.78 -6.97 -4.49
N LEU A 117 10.51 -7.59 -5.42
CA LEU A 117 10.60 -7.15 -6.82
C LEU A 117 9.27 -7.22 -7.60
N GLN A 118 8.25 -7.88 -7.06
CA GLN A 118 6.94 -8.01 -7.67
C GLN A 118 6.06 -6.77 -7.45
N PHE A 119 6.47 -5.87 -6.56
CA PHE A 119 5.67 -4.74 -6.10
C PHE A 119 6.20 -3.40 -6.61
N ASN A 120 5.31 -2.41 -6.67
CA ASN A 120 5.67 -1.03 -6.96
C ASN A 120 5.98 -0.26 -5.67
N VAL A 121 5.31 -0.64 -4.57
CA VAL A 121 5.49 -0.05 -3.25
C VAL A 121 5.44 -1.16 -2.21
N VAL A 122 6.32 -1.08 -1.22
CA VAL A 122 6.32 -1.93 -0.03
C VAL A 122 6.11 -1.06 1.20
N CYS A 123 5.15 -1.47 2.03
CA CYS A 123 4.77 -0.76 3.23
C CYS A 123 4.98 -1.66 4.45
N TYR A 124 5.92 -1.30 5.29
CA TYR A 124 6.17 -1.94 6.57
C TYR A 124 5.43 -1.17 7.66
N THR A 125 4.59 -1.85 8.42
CA THR A 125 3.81 -1.26 9.53
C THR A 125 4.23 -1.82 10.89
N GLU A 126 5.17 -2.73 10.88
CA GLU A 126 5.82 -3.30 12.06
C GLU A 126 7.31 -3.53 11.80
N ILE A 127 8.08 -3.42 12.87
CA ILE A 127 9.49 -3.83 12.92
C ILE A 127 9.50 -5.19 13.63
N PHE A 128 9.46 -6.28 12.86
CA PHE A 128 9.25 -7.63 13.41
C PHE A 128 10.42 -8.13 14.25
N GLU A 129 11.63 -8.02 13.75
CA GLU A 129 12.79 -8.62 14.42
C GLU A 129 13.83 -7.58 14.78
N ASN A 130 14.30 -6.86 13.76
CA ASN A 130 15.39 -5.92 13.88
C ASN A 130 15.23 -4.83 12.82
N ILE A 131 15.48 -3.59 13.20
CA ILE A 131 15.47 -2.45 12.29
C ILE A 131 16.51 -2.64 11.16
N ASP A 132 17.63 -3.30 11.41
CA ASP A 132 18.66 -3.53 10.40
C ASP A 132 18.16 -4.35 9.21
N LYS A 133 17.28 -5.34 9.45
CA LYS A 133 16.63 -6.09 8.36
C LYS A 133 15.67 -5.24 7.54
N VAL A 134 14.96 -4.33 8.20
CA VAL A 134 14.07 -3.39 7.52
C VAL A 134 14.87 -2.42 6.65
N MET A 135 16.03 -1.98 7.14
CA MET A 135 16.95 -1.14 6.39
C MET A 135 17.56 -1.89 5.20
N GLU A 136 17.95 -3.15 5.38
CA GLU A 136 18.43 -4.00 4.28
C GLU A 136 17.40 -4.12 3.15
N VAL A 137 16.12 -4.31 3.50
CA VAL A 137 15.02 -4.30 2.53
C VAL A 137 14.93 -2.94 1.83
N ASN A 138 14.98 -1.84 2.58
CA ASN A 138 14.94 -0.50 1.99
C ASN A 138 16.08 -0.31 0.99
N ASP A 139 17.31 -0.61 1.37
CA ASP A 139 18.49 -0.48 0.50
C ASP A 139 18.33 -1.32 -0.78
N PHE A 140 17.82 -2.53 -0.65
CA PHE A 140 17.57 -3.42 -1.79
C PHE A 140 16.50 -2.86 -2.74
N VAL A 141 15.31 -2.51 -2.22
CA VAL A 141 14.20 -2.05 -3.06
C VAL A 141 14.47 -0.68 -3.69
N ARG A 142 15.23 0.19 -2.99
CA ARG A 142 15.71 1.47 -3.51
C ARG A 142 16.48 1.31 -4.82
N THR A 143 17.39 0.31 -4.91
CA THR A 143 18.16 0.03 -6.14
C THR A 143 17.30 -0.43 -7.31
N LYS A 144 16.03 -0.77 -7.06
CA LYS A 144 15.06 -1.29 -8.04
C LYS A 144 13.93 -0.31 -8.35
N ASN A 145 14.02 0.93 -7.86
CA ASN A 145 12.98 1.95 -8.00
C ASN A 145 11.62 1.50 -7.46
N ILE A 146 11.63 0.74 -6.37
CA ILE A 146 10.43 0.33 -5.65
C ILE A 146 10.28 1.27 -4.45
N GLY A 147 9.13 1.91 -4.31
CA GLY A 147 8.86 2.81 -3.19
C GLY A 147 8.83 2.03 -1.87
N PHE A 148 9.46 2.60 -0.84
CA PHE A 148 9.49 2.04 0.50
C PHE A 148 8.82 2.99 1.49
N ILE A 149 7.97 2.42 2.33
CA ILE A 149 7.28 3.13 3.41
C ILE A 149 7.45 2.31 4.69
N LEU A 150 7.99 2.93 5.73
CA LEU A 150 7.96 2.39 7.08
C LEU A 150 7.12 3.29 7.95
N SER A 151 6.02 2.77 8.48
CA SER A 151 5.17 3.47 9.44
C SER A 151 4.99 2.64 10.68
N THR A 152 5.02 3.28 11.84
CA THR A 152 4.70 2.60 13.10
C THR A 152 3.97 3.55 14.04
N SER A 153 3.15 2.98 14.92
CA SER A 153 2.41 3.72 15.93
C SER A 153 2.68 3.13 17.32
N PHE A 154 2.79 4.01 18.30
CA PHE A 154 2.97 3.65 19.70
C PHE A 154 2.20 4.64 20.56
N GLY A 155 1.04 4.20 21.05
CA GLY A 155 0.10 5.05 21.76
C GLY A 155 -0.35 6.25 20.91
N PRO A 156 -0.24 7.49 21.42
CA PRO A 156 -0.65 8.70 20.71
C PRO A 156 0.40 9.19 19.70
N SER A 157 1.56 8.54 19.62
CA SER A 157 2.67 8.93 18.77
C SER A 157 2.90 7.89 17.68
N GLY A 158 3.60 8.29 16.63
CA GLY A 158 4.05 7.42 15.55
C GLY A 158 5.06 8.14 14.70
N PHE A 159 5.69 7.42 13.79
CA PHE A 159 6.51 8.03 12.75
C PHE A 159 6.26 7.33 11.42
N THR A 160 6.58 8.03 10.34
CA THR A 160 6.60 7.49 9.00
C THR A 160 7.89 7.90 8.32
N PHE A 161 8.58 6.93 7.76
CA PHE A 161 9.74 7.11 6.90
C PHE A 161 9.35 6.72 5.48
N LEU A 162 9.75 7.54 4.50
CA LEU A 162 9.46 7.37 3.09
C LEU A 162 10.77 7.36 2.31
N ASP A 163 10.94 6.39 1.42
CA ASP A 163 12.03 6.36 0.46
C ASP A 163 11.49 5.99 -0.93
N PHE A 164 11.49 6.95 -1.84
CA PHE A 164 11.08 6.79 -3.24
C PHE A 164 12.26 6.95 -4.21
N GLY A 165 13.48 6.74 -3.72
CA GLY A 165 14.70 6.85 -4.51
C GLY A 165 15.30 8.25 -4.50
N ASP A 166 16.29 8.45 -5.38
CA ASP A 166 17.04 9.72 -5.47
C ASP A 166 16.25 10.84 -6.12
N GLU A 167 15.28 10.49 -6.96
CA GLU A 167 14.45 11.44 -7.68
C GLU A 167 12.99 11.00 -7.64
N PHE A 168 12.13 11.81 -7.05
CA PHE A 168 10.69 11.62 -7.03
C PHE A 168 9.98 12.86 -7.55
N ILE A 169 9.38 12.75 -8.74
CA ILE A 169 8.75 13.86 -9.43
C ILE A 169 7.28 13.96 -9.04
N VAL A 170 6.90 15.05 -8.38
CA VAL A 170 5.51 15.41 -8.12
C VAL A 170 5.01 16.26 -9.28
N THR A 171 4.10 15.71 -10.08
CA THR A 171 3.56 16.39 -11.26
C THR A 171 2.38 17.29 -10.94
N ASP A 172 1.70 17.00 -9.84
CA ASP A 172 0.53 17.76 -9.36
C ASP A 172 0.60 17.86 -7.83
N PRO A 173 1.02 19.01 -7.28
CA PRO A 173 1.24 19.18 -5.85
C PRO A 173 -0.05 19.46 -5.05
N ASP A 174 -1.12 19.97 -5.67
CA ASP A 174 -2.30 20.49 -4.98
C ASP A 174 -3.66 20.11 -5.60
N GLY A 175 -3.66 19.45 -6.76
CA GLY A 175 -4.87 19.06 -7.49
C GLY A 175 -5.57 20.24 -8.20
N GLU A 176 -4.98 21.43 -8.19
CA GLU A 176 -5.53 22.60 -8.88
C GLU A 176 -5.06 22.67 -10.34
N ALA A 177 -5.87 23.30 -11.18
CA ALA A 177 -5.48 23.56 -12.56
C ALA A 177 -4.22 24.46 -12.61
N ALA A 178 -3.28 24.11 -13.47
CA ALA A 178 -2.06 24.89 -13.66
C ALA A 178 -2.38 26.35 -14.02
N LYS A 179 -1.82 27.29 -13.25
CA LYS A 179 -2.03 28.73 -13.51
C LYS A 179 -1.20 29.14 -14.73
N SER A 180 -1.89 29.71 -15.71
CA SER A 180 -1.24 30.29 -16.89
C SER A 180 -0.88 31.74 -16.64
N PHE A 181 0.37 32.13 -16.93
CA PHE A 181 0.86 33.49 -16.82
C PHE A 181 1.35 33.97 -18.19
N ILE A 182 1.02 35.19 -18.55
CA ILE A 182 1.56 35.86 -19.74
C ILE A 182 2.55 36.92 -19.23
N VAL A 183 3.79 36.81 -19.65
CA VAL A 183 4.79 37.85 -19.38
C VAL A 183 4.54 39.00 -20.34
N VAL A 184 4.07 40.13 -19.80
CA VAL A 184 3.71 41.31 -20.62
C VAL A 184 4.92 42.23 -20.81
N ASN A 185 5.87 42.23 -19.87
CA ASN A 185 7.10 43.01 -19.97
C ASN A 185 8.18 42.40 -19.08
N ALA A 186 9.41 42.40 -19.57
CA ALA A 186 10.63 42.05 -18.83
C ALA A 186 11.60 43.21 -18.95
N THR A 187 11.77 43.99 -17.91
CA THR A 187 12.78 45.08 -17.81
C THR A 187 13.95 44.57 -17.00
#